data_f0856d36fc46ae5296204d3df9965bb0
#
_entry.id   f0856d36fc46ae5296204d3df9965bb0
#
_cell.length_a   1.000
_cell.length_b   1.000
_cell.length_c   1.000
_cell.angle_alpha   90.00
_cell.angle_beta   90.00
_cell.angle_gamma   90.00
#
_symmetry.space_group_name_H-M   'P 1'
#
loop_
_entity.id
_entity.type
_entity.pdbx_description
1 polymer ?
#
loop_
_entity_poly.entity_id
_entity_poly.type
_entity_poly.pdbx_seq_one_letter_code
_entity_poly.pdbx_strand_id
1 'polypeptide(L)'
;MLPFAIVLGVAAGYFRGWVDDAIQYLYTTLSSIPGVLLIAAAALMLEVFMTNNAGDFESVTARADLRFLCLCLILGVTAWTGLCRYLRAETLKLKESNYIEASRAFGVLSWSTISQHVLPNLMHIVMISIVLDFSGLVLAEAALTYIDICLLYTSPSPRDRQKSRMPSSA
;
A
#
# COMPACT_ATOMS: atom_id res chain seq x y z
N MET A 1 -8.01 -6.05 -1.56
CA MET A 1 -7.64 -5.24 -0.37
C MET A 1 -8.72 -4.25 0.06
N LEU A 2 -9.40 -3.55 -0.87
CA LEU A 2 -10.44 -2.56 -0.55
C LEU A 2 -11.57 -3.09 0.37
N PRO A 3 -12.24 -4.23 0.09
CA PRO A 3 -13.33 -4.68 0.95
C PRO A 3 -12.87 -5.01 2.36
N PHE A 4 -11.64 -5.50 2.51
CA PHE A 4 -11.05 -5.78 3.81
C PHE A 4 -10.83 -4.50 4.63
N ALA A 5 -10.29 -3.44 4.02
CA ALA A 5 -10.10 -2.14 4.64
C ALA A 5 -11.43 -1.50 5.06
N ILE A 6 -12.47 -1.63 4.22
CA ILE A 6 -13.81 -1.11 4.50
C ILE A 6 -14.41 -1.83 5.73
N VAL A 7 -14.38 -3.15 5.74
CA VAL A 7 -14.93 -3.93 6.85
C VAL A 7 -14.22 -3.61 8.16
N LEU A 8 -12.88 -3.60 8.16
CA LEU A 8 -12.11 -3.32 9.37
C LEU A 8 -12.27 -1.86 9.84
N GLY A 9 -12.23 -0.89 8.89
CA GLY A 9 -12.38 0.53 9.23
C GLY A 9 -13.76 0.85 9.81
N VAL A 10 -14.82 0.33 9.21
CA VAL A 10 -16.18 0.51 9.70
C VAL A 10 -16.39 -0.23 11.03
N ALA A 11 -15.89 -1.46 11.17
CA ALA A 11 -15.98 -2.23 12.41
C ALA A 11 -15.27 -1.50 13.58
N ALA A 12 -14.05 -1.02 13.36
CA ALA A 12 -13.30 -0.25 14.36
C ALA A 12 -14.05 1.02 14.78
N GLY A 13 -14.55 1.81 13.80
CA GLY A 13 -15.28 3.04 14.10
C GLY A 13 -16.63 2.81 14.78
N TYR A 14 -17.36 1.77 14.38
CA TYR A 14 -18.71 1.54 14.88
C TYR A 14 -18.76 0.84 16.25
N PHE A 15 -18.02 -0.26 16.43
CA PHE A 15 -18.11 -1.07 17.66
C PHE A 15 -17.35 -0.45 18.85
N ARG A 16 -16.30 0.34 18.62
CA ARG A 16 -15.44 0.91 19.66
C ARG A 16 -14.91 -0.15 20.66
N GLY A 17 -14.06 0.26 21.59
CA GLY A 17 -13.52 -0.63 22.63
C GLY A 17 -12.43 -1.56 22.09
N TRP A 18 -12.39 -2.79 22.57
CA TRP A 18 -11.31 -3.74 22.32
C TRP A 18 -11.10 -4.07 20.82
N VAL A 19 -12.18 -4.10 20.04
CA VAL A 19 -12.11 -4.29 18.57
C VAL A 19 -11.39 -3.14 17.90
N ASP A 20 -11.71 -1.91 18.31
CA ASP A 20 -11.07 -0.70 17.84
C ASP A 20 -9.58 -0.68 18.20
N ASP A 21 -9.24 -0.97 19.43
CA ASP A 21 -7.86 -0.99 19.93
C ASP A 21 -7.02 -2.06 19.18
N ALA A 22 -7.57 -3.24 18.95
CA ALA A 22 -6.89 -4.32 18.22
C ALA A 22 -6.63 -3.95 16.76
N ILE A 23 -7.62 -3.40 16.07
CA ILE A 23 -7.49 -2.97 14.67
C ILE A 23 -6.52 -1.80 14.57
N GLN A 24 -6.58 -0.84 15.52
CA GLN A 24 -5.68 0.29 15.58
C GLN A 24 -4.23 -0.15 15.81
N TYR A 25 -4.01 -1.09 16.70
CA TYR A 25 -2.70 -1.68 16.93
C TYR A 25 -2.16 -2.35 15.64
N LEU A 26 -3.00 -3.12 14.97
CA LEU A 26 -2.63 -3.83 13.74
C LEU A 26 -2.18 -2.87 12.64
N TYR A 27 -3.01 -1.87 12.28
CA TYR A 27 -2.63 -0.96 11.20
C TYR A 27 -1.49 -0.01 11.59
N THR A 28 -1.35 0.36 12.87
CA THR A 28 -0.24 1.20 13.33
C THR A 28 1.08 0.46 13.26
N THR A 29 1.10 -0.81 13.67
CA THR A 29 2.28 -1.66 13.59
C THR A 29 2.73 -1.84 12.14
N LEU A 30 1.79 -2.12 11.23
CA LEU A 30 2.10 -2.27 9.79
C LEU A 30 2.57 -0.95 9.16
N SER A 31 1.99 0.18 9.56
CA SER A 31 2.37 1.52 9.08
C SER A 31 3.70 2.04 9.64
N SER A 32 4.29 1.34 10.63
CA SER A 32 5.59 1.72 11.19
C SER A 32 6.74 1.52 10.22
N ILE A 33 6.56 0.67 9.21
CA ILE A 33 7.56 0.45 8.17
C ILE A 33 7.41 1.56 7.12
N PRO A 34 8.45 2.38 6.86
CA PRO A 34 8.39 3.37 5.79
C PRO A 34 8.16 2.71 4.43
N GLY A 35 7.06 3.07 3.74
CA GLY A 35 6.67 2.44 2.48
C GLY A 35 7.77 2.48 1.40
N VAL A 36 8.56 3.57 1.36
CA VAL A 36 9.68 3.71 0.43
C VAL A 36 10.75 2.64 0.65
N LEU A 37 11.08 2.32 1.91
CA LEU A 37 12.04 1.26 2.23
C LEU A 37 11.51 -0.13 1.85
N LEU A 38 10.21 -0.35 2.03
CA LEU A 38 9.57 -1.61 1.67
C LEU A 38 9.58 -1.81 0.15
N ILE A 39 9.29 -0.77 -0.63
CA ILE A 39 9.36 -0.80 -2.09
C ILE A 39 10.80 -1.05 -2.56
N ALA A 40 11.78 -0.34 -1.99
CA ALA A 40 13.18 -0.51 -2.36
C ALA A 40 13.70 -1.92 -2.02
N ALA A 41 13.38 -2.45 -0.84
CA ALA A 41 13.75 -3.81 -0.44
C ALA A 41 13.14 -4.87 -1.35
N ALA A 42 11.87 -4.70 -1.72
CA ALA A 42 11.19 -5.61 -2.63
C ALA A 42 11.75 -5.57 -4.05
N ALA A 43 12.11 -4.38 -4.55
CA ALA A 43 12.75 -4.24 -5.85
C ALA A 43 14.10 -4.97 -5.89
N LEU A 44 14.93 -4.80 -4.85
CA LEU A 44 16.21 -5.51 -4.74
C LEU A 44 16.03 -7.04 -4.64
N MET A 45 15.06 -7.50 -3.83
CA MET A 45 14.77 -8.92 -3.68
C MET A 45 14.32 -9.53 -5.01
N LEU A 46 13.52 -8.82 -5.78
CA LEU A 46 13.06 -9.24 -7.09
C LEU A 46 14.21 -9.30 -8.10
N GLU A 47 15.13 -8.33 -8.06
CA GLU A 47 16.30 -8.31 -8.93
C GLU A 47 17.21 -9.51 -8.67
N VAL A 48 17.47 -9.82 -7.40
CA VAL A 48 18.23 -11.00 -6.98
C VAL A 48 17.53 -12.29 -7.44
N PHE A 49 16.21 -12.37 -7.28
CA PHE A 49 15.43 -13.52 -7.73
C PHE A 49 15.51 -13.72 -9.25
N MET A 50 15.37 -12.65 -10.04
CA MET A 50 15.49 -12.71 -11.50
C MET A 50 16.90 -13.06 -11.95
N THR A 51 17.94 -12.62 -11.24
CA THR A 51 19.33 -12.94 -11.56
C THR A 51 19.63 -14.42 -11.30
N ASN A 52 19.07 -14.98 -10.23
CA ASN A 52 19.25 -16.40 -9.89
C ASN A 52 18.49 -17.34 -10.83
N ASN A 53 17.40 -16.87 -11.45
CA ASN A 53 16.56 -17.63 -12.37
C ASN A 53 16.63 -17.07 -13.81
N ALA A 54 17.80 -16.67 -14.26
CA ALA A 54 18.00 -15.99 -15.54
C ALA A 54 17.52 -16.80 -16.78
N GLY A 55 17.44 -18.12 -16.67
CA GLY A 55 16.98 -19.00 -17.75
C GLY A 55 15.48 -18.94 -18.04
N ASP A 56 14.66 -18.57 -17.04
CA ASP A 56 13.21 -18.51 -17.17
C ASP A 56 12.70 -17.12 -17.63
N PHE A 57 13.55 -16.10 -17.54
CA PHE A 57 13.20 -14.70 -17.80
C PHE A 57 14.09 -14.07 -18.89
N GLU A 58 14.10 -14.67 -20.09
CA GLU A 58 14.91 -14.16 -21.20
C GLU A 58 14.38 -12.86 -21.82
N SER A 59 13.07 -12.55 -21.68
CA SER A 59 12.48 -11.37 -22.28
C SER A 59 12.46 -10.17 -21.30
N VAL A 60 12.85 -9.00 -21.81
CA VAL A 60 12.83 -7.73 -21.07
C VAL A 60 11.40 -7.38 -20.62
N THR A 61 10.40 -7.73 -21.44
CA THR A 61 8.99 -7.53 -21.14
C THR A 61 8.51 -8.35 -19.95
N ALA A 62 8.87 -9.63 -19.86
CA ALA A 62 8.50 -10.49 -18.73
C ALA A 62 9.10 -10.01 -17.41
N ARG A 63 10.30 -9.46 -17.43
CA ARG A 63 10.92 -8.83 -16.24
C ARG A 63 10.20 -7.57 -15.79
N ALA A 64 9.78 -6.73 -16.74
CA ALA A 64 9.02 -5.51 -16.46
C ALA A 64 7.64 -5.83 -15.87
N ASP A 65 6.93 -6.80 -16.45
CA ASP A 65 5.61 -7.24 -15.99
C ASP A 65 5.66 -7.82 -14.58
N LEU A 66 6.67 -8.64 -14.27
CA LEU A 66 6.85 -9.21 -12.93
C LEU A 66 7.17 -8.13 -11.89
N ARG A 67 8.02 -7.15 -12.25
CA ARG A 67 8.34 -6.01 -11.40
C ARG A 67 7.11 -5.18 -11.09
N PHE A 68 6.30 -4.87 -12.10
CA PHE A 68 5.06 -4.13 -11.96
C PHE A 68 4.04 -4.88 -11.09
N LEU A 69 3.86 -6.18 -11.31
CA LEU A 69 2.96 -7.02 -10.52
C LEU A 69 3.38 -7.05 -9.04
N CYS A 70 4.68 -7.21 -8.77
CA CYS A 70 5.21 -7.24 -7.41
C CYS A 70 5.01 -5.89 -6.71
N LEU A 71 5.24 -4.78 -7.41
CA LEU A 71 5.00 -3.42 -6.91
C LEU A 71 3.51 -3.21 -6.59
N CYS A 72 2.60 -3.62 -7.47
CA CYS A 72 1.16 -3.58 -7.23
C CYS A 72 0.75 -4.38 -6.00
N LEU A 73 1.31 -5.58 -5.79
CA LEU A 73 1.03 -6.41 -4.63
C LEU A 73 1.48 -5.74 -3.33
N ILE A 74 2.70 -5.21 -3.29
CA ILE A 74 3.25 -4.57 -2.10
C ILE A 74 2.48 -3.31 -1.74
N LEU A 75 2.22 -2.43 -2.71
CA LEU A 75 1.41 -1.24 -2.50
C LEU A 75 -0.01 -1.61 -2.09
N GLY A 76 -0.62 -2.62 -2.71
CA GLY A 76 -1.95 -3.10 -2.33
C GLY A 76 -2.03 -3.62 -0.90
N VAL A 77 -0.99 -4.36 -0.45
CA VAL A 77 -0.89 -4.84 0.94
C VAL A 77 -0.65 -3.69 1.93
N THR A 78 -0.03 -2.59 1.52
CA THR A 78 0.28 -1.47 2.41
C THR A 78 -0.83 -0.41 2.42
N ALA A 79 -1.47 -0.15 1.28
CA ALA A 79 -2.46 0.92 1.12
C ALA A 79 -3.74 0.73 1.96
N TRP A 80 -4.13 -0.53 2.29
CA TRP A 80 -5.34 -0.77 3.08
C TRP A 80 -5.28 -0.13 4.48
N THR A 81 -4.09 0.03 5.06
CA THR A 81 -3.92 0.61 6.40
C THR A 81 -4.32 2.09 6.42
N GLY A 82 -3.97 2.85 5.38
CA GLY A 82 -4.38 4.24 5.20
C GLY A 82 -5.89 4.38 5.07
N LEU A 83 -6.48 3.62 4.17
CA LEU A 83 -7.93 3.61 3.95
C LEU A 83 -8.70 3.19 5.21
N CYS A 84 -8.25 2.17 5.93
CA CYS A 84 -8.84 1.72 7.19
C CYS A 84 -8.87 2.85 8.23
N ARG A 85 -7.78 3.62 8.35
CA ARG A 85 -7.68 4.77 9.27
C ARG A 85 -8.66 5.87 8.89
N TYR A 86 -8.77 6.23 7.61
CA TYR A 86 -9.73 7.25 7.15
C TYR A 86 -11.17 6.82 7.37
N LEU A 87 -11.52 5.58 7.04
CA LEU A 87 -12.86 5.04 7.23
C LEU A 87 -13.23 4.96 8.70
N ARG A 88 -12.30 4.59 9.58
CA ARG A 88 -12.52 4.63 11.03
C ARG A 88 -12.85 6.02 11.52
N ALA A 89 -12.05 7.03 11.15
CA ALA A 89 -12.25 8.41 11.58
C ALA A 89 -13.63 8.95 11.14
N GLU A 90 -14.01 8.71 9.90
CA GLU A 90 -15.30 9.17 9.36
C GLU A 90 -16.48 8.38 9.95
N THR A 91 -16.32 7.07 10.20
CA THR A 91 -17.34 6.26 10.86
C THR A 91 -17.60 6.75 12.29
N LEU A 92 -16.56 7.16 13.02
CA LEU A 92 -16.71 7.75 14.35
C LEU A 92 -17.51 9.04 14.32
N LYS A 93 -17.22 9.91 13.35
CA LYS A 93 -17.93 11.18 13.15
C LYS A 93 -19.39 10.95 12.71
N LEU A 94 -19.64 10.02 11.79
CA LEU A 94 -20.99 9.67 11.37
C LEU A 94 -21.82 9.08 12.51
N LYS A 95 -21.22 8.28 13.38
CA LYS A 95 -21.89 7.67 14.54
C LYS A 95 -22.46 8.71 15.52
N GLU A 96 -21.84 9.88 15.58
CA GLU A 96 -22.27 11.02 16.43
C GLU A 96 -23.29 11.94 15.73
N SER A 97 -23.67 11.61 14.50
CA SER A 97 -24.68 12.39 13.76
C SER A 97 -26.10 12.10 14.27
N ASN A 98 -26.94 13.14 14.30
CA ASN A 98 -28.30 13.10 14.83
C ASN A 98 -29.18 12.03 14.19
N TYR A 99 -29.01 11.76 12.88
CA TYR A 99 -29.84 10.78 12.17
C TYR A 99 -29.49 9.33 12.53
N ILE A 100 -28.23 9.03 12.88
CA ILE A 100 -27.82 7.71 13.37
C ILE A 100 -28.26 7.52 14.82
N GLU A 101 -28.20 8.58 15.64
CA GLU A 101 -28.69 8.55 17.01
C GLU A 101 -30.21 8.31 17.03
N ALA A 102 -30.96 9.01 16.18
CA ALA A 102 -32.39 8.78 16.01
C ALA A 102 -32.70 7.33 15.57
N SER A 103 -31.97 6.79 14.59
CA SER A 103 -32.12 5.40 14.13
C SER A 103 -31.94 4.38 15.27
N ARG A 104 -30.99 4.64 16.17
CA ARG A 104 -30.77 3.81 17.37
C ARG A 104 -31.89 3.95 18.38
N ALA A 105 -32.39 5.15 18.58
CA ALA A 105 -33.51 5.39 19.48
C ALA A 105 -34.79 4.63 19.04
N PHE A 106 -34.99 4.46 17.72
CA PHE A 106 -36.05 3.63 17.14
C PHE A 106 -35.77 2.12 17.20
N GLY A 107 -34.65 1.68 17.79
CA GLY A 107 -34.33 0.26 17.93
C GLY A 107 -33.89 -0.46 16.65
N VAL A 108 -33.44 0.29 15.63
CA VAL A 108 -32.92 -0.29 14.38
C VAL A 108 -31.66 -1.09 14.67
N LEU A 109 -31.56 -2.29 14.10
CA LEU A 109 -30.41 -3.17 14.27
C LEU A 109 -29.13 -2.51 13.76
N SER A 110 -28.05 -2.61 14.55
CA SER A 110 -26.75 -2.00 14.23
C SER A 110 -26.25 -2.33 12.82
N TRP A 111 -26.47 -3.56 12.36
CA TRP A 111 -26.08 -4.00 11.01
C TRP A 111 -26.85 -3.26 9.89
N SER A 112 -28.15 -3.07 10.10
CA SER A 112 -28.98 -2.29 9.16
C SER A 112 -28.54 -0.83 9.11
N THR A 113 -28.24 -0.22 10.25
CA THR A 113 -27.72 1.15 10.32
C THR A 113 -26.38 1.29 9.58
N ILE A 114 -25.46 0.32 9.74
CA ILE A 114 -24.19 0.31 9.04
C ILE A 114 -24.40 0.21 7.52
N SER A 115 -25.18 -0.75 7.06
CA SER A 115 -25.34 -1.02 5.63
C SER A 115 -26.15 0.03 4.89
N GLN A 116 -27.18 0.61 5.54
CA GLN A 116 -28.10 1.55 4.87
C GLN A 116 -27.71 3.01 5.05
N HIS A 117 -27.01 3.37 6.11
CA HIS A 117 -26.69 4.76 6.42
C HIS A 117 -25.20 5.07 6.45
N VAL A 118 -24.39 4.21 7.08
CA VAL A 118 -22.95 4.48 7.24
C VAL A 118 -22.21 4.16 5.95
N LEU A 119 -22.38 2.97 5.41
CA LEU A 119 -21.64 2.49 4.24
C LEU A 119 -21.85 3.35 2.98
N PRO A 120 -23.09 3.73 2.57
CA PRO A 120 -23.26 4.57 1.41
C PRO A 120 -22.60 5.95 1.55
N ASN A 121 -22.62 6.49 2.76
CA ASN A 121 -22.02 7.81 3.03
C ASN A 121 -20.48 7.77 3.03
N LEU A 122 -19.89 6.62 3.30
CA LEU A 122 -18.44 6.42 3.22
C LEU A 122 -17.93 6.15 1.80
N MET A 123 -18.83 5.84 0.84
CA MET A 123 -18.42 5.47 -0.53
C MET A 123 -17.67 6.57 -1.25
N HIS A 124 -17.96 7.84 -0.99
CA HIS A 124 -17.23 8.97 -1.58
C HIS A 124 -15.74 8.97 -1.15
N ILE A 125 -15.46 8.65 0.11
CA ILE A 125 -14.08 8.56 0.61
C ILE A 125 -13.35 7.37 -0.03
N VAL A 126 -14.04 6.24 -0.17
CA VAL A 126 -13.49 5.07 -0.86
C VAL A 126 -13.12 5.40 -2.30
N MET A 127 -14.00 6.12 -3.03
CA MET A 127 -13.73 6.53 -4.41
C MET A 127 -12.53 7.48 -4.52
N ILE A 128 -12.45 8.48 -3.63
CA ILE A 128 -11.30 9.39 -3.58
C ILE A 128 -10.02 8.62 -3.26
N SER A 129 -10.05 7.70 -2.32
CA SER A 129 -8.88 6.89 -1.95
C SER A 129 -8.39 6.04 -3.11
N ILE A 130 -9.29 5.41 -3.88
CA ILE A 130 -8.93 4.63 -5.07
C ILE A 130 -8.16 5.50 -6.08
N VAL A 131 -8.65 6.72 -6.35
CA VAL A 131 -8.01 7.64 -7.31
C VAL A 131 -6.62 8.05 -6.81
N LEU A 132 -6.49 8.35 -5.51
CA LEU A 132 -5.21 8.73 -4.91
C LEU A 132 -4.22 7.57 -4.89
N ASP A 133 -4.67 6.36 -4.56
CA ASP A 133 -3.84 5.15 -4.56
C ASP A 133 -3.34 4.83 -5.97
N PHE A 134 -4.20 4.98 -6.99
CA PHE A 134 -3.81 4.79 -8.38
C PHE A 134 -2.77 5.83 -8.83
N SER A 135 -2.97 7.10 -8.48
CA SER A 135 -1.99 8.15 -8.74
C SER A 135 -0.66 7.89 -8.04
N GLY A 136 -0.71 7.43 -6.79
CA GLY A 136 0.47 7.04 -6.01
C GLY A 136 1.23 5.87 -6.63
N LEU A 137 0.53 4.89 -7.20
CA LEU A 137 1.12 3.75 -7.89
C LEU A 137 1.91 4.18 -9.13
N VAL A 138 1.34 5.05 -9.96
CA VAL A 138 2.01 5.59 -11.16
C VAL A 138 3.25 6.38 -10.76
N LEU A 139 3.14 7.20 -9.71
CA LEU A 139 4.28 7.96 -9.20
C LEU A 139 5.40 7.06 -8.64
N ALA A 140 5.02 6.01 -7.92
CA ALA A 140 5.97 5.04 -7.36
C ALA A 140 6.72 4.28 -8.48
N GLU A 141 6.04 3.90 -9.55
CA GLU A 141 6.66 3.26 -10.72
C GLU A 141 7.65 4.21 -11.42
N ALA A 142 7.25 5.46 -11.63
CA ALA A 142 8.13 6.48 -12.22
C ALA A 142 9.37 6.73 -11.35
N ALA A 143 9.20 6.82 -10.03
CA ALA A 143 10.31 6.99 -9.09
C ALA A 143 11.26 5.78 -9.10
N LEU A 144 10.73 4.55 -9.14
CA LEU A 144 11.51 3.33 -9.20
C LEU A 144 12.34 3.25 -10.48
N THR A 145 11.74 3.57 -11.61
CA THR A 145 12.42 3.63 -12.92
C THR A 145 13.54 4.69 -12.91
N TYR A 146 13.30 5.84 -12.28
CA TYR A 146 14.31 6.87 -12.14
C TYR A 146 15.50 6.42 -11.29
N ILE A 147 15.24 5.73 -10.19
CA ILE A 147 16.29 5.18 -9.31
C ILE A 147 17.11 4.13 -10.05
N ASP A 148 16.47 3.22 -10.79
CA ASP A 148 17.16 2.21 -11.60
C ASP A 148 18.10 2.84 -12.63
N ILE A 149 17.65 3.88 -13.33
CA ILE A 149 18.50 4.63 -14.29
C ILE A 149 19.65 5.28 -13.56
N CYS A 150 19.40 5.90 -12.40
CA CYS A 150 20.44 6.55 -11.61
C CYS A 150 21.50 5.56 -11.11
N LEU A 151 21.09 4.38 -10.63
CA LEU A 151 22.01 3.33 -10.20
C LEU A 151 22.83 2.77 -11.36
N LEU A 152 22.25 2.65 -12.56
CA LEU A 152 22.96 2.21 -13.75
C LEU A 152 24.07 3.22 -14.16
N TYR A 153 23.82 4.52 -13.98
CA TYR A 153 24.77 5.57 -14.29
C TYR A 153 25.89 5.73 -13.23
N THR A 154 25.56 5.44 -11.96
CA THR A 154 26.52 5.54 -10.84
C THR A 154 27.31 4.25 -10.62
N SER A 155 26.88 3.12 -11.17
CA SER A 155 27.61 1.86 -11.12
C SER A 155 28.87 1.97 -11.96
N PRO A 156 30.08 1.79 -11.38
CA PRO A 156 31.33 1.85 -12.13
C PRO A 156 31.32 0.80 -13.25
N SER A 157 31.55 1.29 -14.46
CA SER A 157 31.62 0.45 -15.66
C SER A 157 32.53 -0.76 -15.43
N PRO A 158 32.23 -1.95 -15.99
CA PRO A 158 33.15 -3.08 -15.94
C PRO A 158 34.58 -2.75 -16.41
N ARG A 159 34.71 -1.76 -17.29
CA ARG A 159 36.01 -1.23 -17.74
C ARG A 159 36.79 -0.48 -16.65
N ASP A 160 36.09 0.23 -15.76
CA ASP A 160 36.74 0.95 -14.68
C ASP A 160 37.22 0.00 -13.57
N ARG A 161 36.51 -1.10 -13.36
CA ARG A 161 36.96 -2.18 -12.45
C ARG A 161 38.19 -2.91 -13.00
N GLN A 162 38.37 -3.04 -14.30
CA GLN A 162 39.58 -3.60 -14.91
C GLN A 162 40.78 -2.66 -14.78
N LYS A 163 40.57 -1.35 -14.96
CA LYS A 163 41.63 -0.35 -14.81
C LYS A 163 42.16 -0.27 -13.36
N SER A 164 41.30 -0.39 -12.36
CA SER A 164 41.70 -0.39 -10.95
C SER A 164 42.48 -1.68 -10.52
N ARG A 165 42.43 -2.73 -11.33
CA ARG A 165 43.15 -3.99 -11.10
C ARG A 165 44.47 -4.11 -11.85
N MET A 166 44.81 -3.16 -12.74
CA MET A 166 46.12 -3.15 -13.38
C MET A 166 47.17 -2.65 -12.41
N PRO A 167 48.20 -3.44 -12.06
CA PRO A 167 49.29 -2.95 -11.27
C PRO A 167 49.98 -1.82 -12.04
N SER A 168 50.25 -0.70 -11.37
CA SER A 168 51.05 0.37 -11.86
C SER A 168 52.43 -0.20 -12.22
N SER A 169 52.67 -0.45 -13.50
CA SER A 169 54.01 -0.78 -14.00
C SER A 169 54.91 0.44 -13.82
N ALA A 170 55.78 0.36 -12.81
CA ALA A 170 56.90 1.25 -12.66
C ALA A 170 57.92 1.05 -13.78
#